data_6bec4f689a3e6197911e1a8e725cfc50
#
_entry.id   6bec4f689a3e6197911e1a8e725cfc50
#
_cell.length_a   1.000
_cell.length_b   1.000
_cell.length_c   1.000
_cell.angle_alpha   90.00
_cell.angle_beta   90.00
_cell.angle_gamma   90.00
#
_symmetry.space_group_name_H-M   'P 1'
#
loop_
_entity.id
_entity.type
_entity.pdbx_description
1 polymer ?
#
loop_
_entity_poly.entity_id
_entity_poly.type
_entity_poly.pdbx_seq_one_letter_code
_entity_poly.pdbx_strand_id
1 'polypeptide(L)'
;MKHNLLLLAVAAIFSTSANAADINVAVAANFTAPMKELSAMYEKETGNKILASYGATGAFYAQIKNGAPYQVLFAADAKTPAKIVKEGLGVEGTNKAYAFGKLVLWSAAPDFVKEDKNFILSDKVKKIAVANPKLAPYGEAAYQTMTAWGNLKNAEPKFVTGDNIGKTFQYAKTANAQVGFVALSQVFKDGKMTSGSGWIIPTDLYQPIRQDVVVLNPGKGNKEVADFLKFVETNPQAKKLIESYGYGL
;
A
#
# COMPACT_ATOMS: atom_id res chain seq x y z
N MET A 1 -36.45 62.99 -33.00
CA MET A 1 -35.12 62.35 -32.71
C MET A 1 -35.29 61.43 -31.56
N LYS A 2 -35.28 60.11 -31.81
CA LYS A 2 -35.49 59.08 -30.80
C LYS A 2 -34.10 58.43 -30.48
N HIS A 3 -33.62 58.57 -29.23
CA HIS A 3 -32.37 57.98 -28.79
C HIS A 3 -32.63 56.55 -28.23
N ASN A 4 -32.15 55.54 -28.93
CA ASN A 4 -32.17 54.21 -28.46
C ASN A 4 -30.93 53.99 -27.54
N LEU A 5 -31.16 53.78 -26.25
CA LEU A 5 -30.13 53.35 -25.28
C LEU A 5 -30.01 51.82 -25.33
N LEU A 6 -28.92 51.37 -25.87
CA LEU A 6 -28.56 49.91 -25.85
C LEU A 6 -27.89 49.60 -24.53
N LEU A 7 -28.57 48.89 -23.63
CA LEU A 7 -27.98 48.34 -22.39
C LEU A 7 -27.20 47.06 -22.73
N LEU A 8 -25.88 47.13 -22.69
CA LEU A 8 -25.01 45.94 -22.69
C LEU A 8 -25.00 45.32 -21.28
N ALA A 9 -25.64 44.16 -21.12
CA ALA A 9 -25.50 43.34 -19.93
C ALA A 9 -24.18 42.56 -20.02
N VAL A 10 -23.17 42.94 -19.23
CA VAL A 10 -21.93 42.17 -19.03
C VAL A 10 -22.22 41.06 -18.03
N ALA A 11 -22.37 39.84 -18.53
CA ALA A 11 -22.42 38.64 -17.68
C ALA A 11 -21.02 38.39 -17.12
N ALA A 12 -20.79 38.71 -15.86
CA ALA A 12 -19.59 38.35 -15.13
C ALA A 12 -19.62 36.84 -14.88
N ILE A 13 -18.82 36.08 -15.63
CA ILE A 13 -18.56 34.65 -15.38
C ILE A 13 -17.65 34.60 -14.15
N PHE A 14 -18.23 34.38 -12.97
CA PHE A 14 -17.47 34.00 -11.79
C PHE A 14 -16.90 32.58 -11.99
N SER A 15 -15.67 32.50 -12.50
CA SER A 15 -14.88 31.28 -12.42
C SER A 15 -14.57 31.03 -10.94
N THR A 16 -15.33 30.18 -10.30
CA THR A 16 -14.94 29.64 -8.99
C THR A 16 -13.68 28.80 -9.20
N SER A 17 -12.52 29.36 -8.91
CA SER A 17 -11.29 28.59 -8.78
C SER A 17 -11.53 27.59 -7.67
N ALA A 18 -11.78 26.33 -8.01
CA ALA A 18 -11.73 25.24 -7.05
C ALA A 18 -10.32 25.24 -6.48
N ASN A 19 -10.15 25.63 -5.21
CA ASN A 19 -8.88 25.48 -4.54
C ASN A 19 -8.56 23.98 -4.48
N ALA A 20 -7.45 23.59 -5.11
CA ALA A 20 -6.94 22.24 -5.02
C ALA A 20 -6.70 21.91 -3.54
N ALA A 21 -7.27 20.81 -3.07
CA ALA A 21 -7.11 20.37 -1.70
C ALA A 21 -5.95 19.34 -1.58
N ASP A 22 -5.21 19.46 -0.50
CA ASP A 22 -4.19 18.47 -0.13
C ASP A 22 -4.80 17.44 0.82
N ILE A 23 -4.71 16.16 0.48
CA ILE A 23 -5.21 15.04 1.29
C ILE A 23 -4.01 14.28 1.86
N ASN A 24 -3.85 14.30 3.20
CA ASN A 24 -2.77 13.63 3.90
C ASN A 24 -3.12 12.14 4.12
N VAL A 25 -2.37 11.25 3.50
CA VAL A 25 -2.65 9.81 3.48
C VAL A 25 -1.49 9.01 4.04
N ALA A 26 -1.74 8.17 5.04
CA ALA A 26 -0.81 7.13 5.49
C ALA A 26 -1.01 5.87 4.64
N VAL A 27 0.05 5.35 4.04
CA VAL A 27 -0.02 4.24 3.08
C VAL A 27 0.97 3.15 3.46
N ALA A 28 0.49 1.93 3.63
CA ALA A 28 1.36 0.79 3.84
C ALA A 28 2.34 0.62 2.67
N ALA A 29 3.62 0.39 2.98
CA ALA A 29 4.72 0.48 2.03
C ALA A 29 4.63 -0.49 0.83
N ASN A 30 3.87 -1.59 0.96
CA ASN A 30 3.58 -2.49 -0.16
C ASN A 30 2.75 -1.81 -1.27
N PHE A 31 1.95 -0.80 -0.91
CA PHE A 31 1.06 -0.09 -1.84
C PHE A 31 1.68 1.20 -2.41
N THR A 32 3.01 1.39 -2.22
CA THR A 32 3.72 2.61 -2.64
C THR A 32 3.60 2.87 -4.14
N ALA A 33 3.87 1.88 -4.99
CA ALA A 33 3.86 2.06 -6.44
C ALA A 33 2.43 2.29 -6.97
N PRO A 34 1.42 1.47 -6.61
CA PRO A 34 0.03 1.75 -6.98
C PRO A 34 -0.45 3.12 -6.51
N MET A 35 -0.19 3.50 -5.25
CA MET A 35 -0.65 4.78 -4.71
C MET A 35 -0.07 5.97 -5.46
N LYS A 36 1.19 5.92 -5.88
CA LYS A 36 1.81 7.00 -6.68
C LYS A 36 1.09 7.18 -8.02
N GLU A 37 0.78 6.09 -8.72
CA GLU A 37 0.05 6.16 -9.99
C GLU A 37 -1.41 6.59 -9.77
N LEU A 38 -2.10 6.06 -8.75
CA LEU A 38 -3.46 6.48 -8.37
C LEU A 38 -3.52 7.97 -8.02
N SER A 39 -2.54 8.47 -7.26
CA SER A 39 -2.44 9.89 -6.90
C SER A 39 -2.31 10.77 -8.15
N ALA A 40 -1.43 10.39 -9.08
CA ALA A 40 -1.25 11.14 -10.33
C ALA A 40 -2.51 11.11 -11.22
N MET A 41 -3.23 9.97 -11.28
CA MET A 41 -4.50 9.86 -11.98
C MET A 41 -5.56 10.77 -11.35
N TYR A 42 -5.70 10.74 -10.03
CA TYR A 42 -6.67 11.53 -9.29
C TYR A 42 -6.37 13.04 -9.38
N GLU A 43 -5.10 13.44 -9.24
CA GLU A 43 -4.68 14.84 -9.40
C GLU A 43 -4.98 15.36 -10.82
N LYS A 44 -4.71 14.56 -11.84
CA LYS A 44 -5.02 14.90 -13.24
C LYS A 44 -6.53 15.10 -13.48
N GLU A 45 -7.38 14.30 -12.81
CA GLU A 45 -8.84 14.33 -12.99
C GLU A 45 -9.50 15.46 -12.20
N THR A 46 -8.99 15.78 -11.00
CA THR A 46 -9.66 16.65 -10.04
C THR A 46 -8.90 17.92 -9.66
N GLY A 47 -7.59 17.95 -9.90
CA GLY A 47 -6.69 18.99 -9.39
C GLY A 47 -6.27 18.80 -7.93
N ASN A 48 -6.90 17.88 -7.16
CA ASN A 48 -6.58 17.63 -5.75
C ASN A 48 -5.33 16.78 -5.61
N LYS A 49 -4.51 17.06 -4.60
CA LYS A 49 -3.24 16.34 -4.36
C LYS A 49 -3.35 15.34 -3.24
N ILE A 50 -2.73 14.19 -3.43
CA ILE A 50 -2.55 13.17 -2.39
C ILE A 50 -1.13 13.27 -1.83
N LEU A 51 -1.03 13.72 -0.58
CA LEU A 51 0.21 13.80 0.18
C LEU A 51 0.42 12.47 0.92
N ALA A 52 0.99 11.50 0.24
CA ALA A 52 1.15 10.15 0.75
C ALA A 52 2.46 9.97 1.52
N SER A 53 2.36 9.47 2.77
CA SER A 53 3.47 8.96 3.57
C SER A 53 3.48 7.43 3.51
N TYR A 54 4.67 6.82 3.37
CA TYR A 54 4.80 5.37 3.19
C TYR A 54 5.56 4.73 4.36
N GLY A 55 4.99 3.66 4.94
CA GLY A 55 5.59 3.01 6.11
C GLY A 55 4.95 1.67 6.48
N ALA A 56 5.25 1.16 7.66
CA ALA A 56 4.58 -0.01 8.21
C ALA A 56 3.21 0.35 8.79
N THR A 57 2.22 -0.51 8.61
CA THR A 57 0.86 -0.35 9.18
C THR A 57 0.91 -0.10 10.70
N GLY A 58 1.69 -0.90 11.45
CA GLY A 58 1.82 -0.74 12.90
C GLY A 58 2.52 0.55 13.33
N ALA A 59 3.46 1.07 12.52
CA ALA A 59 4.09 2.36 12.78
C ALA A 59 3.11 3.51 12.56
N PHE A 60 2.27 3.45 11.53
CA PHE A 60 1.21 4.43 11.31
C PHE A 60 0.16 4.40 12.42
N TYR A 61 -0.21 3.20 12.89
CA TYR A 61 -1.11 3.11 14.05
C TYR A 61 -0.53 3.86 15.26
N ALA A 62 0.75 3.68 15.57
CA ALA A 62 1.40 4.41 16.68
C ALA A 62 1.41 5.92 16.46
N GLN A 63 1.69 6.38 15.23
CA GLN A 63 1.66 7.82 14.87
C GLN A 63 0.25 8.40 14.99
N ILE A 64 -0.77 7.71 14.49
CA ILE A 64 -2.19 8.12 14.57
C ILE A 64 -2.62 8.23 16.03
N LYS A 65 -2.26 7.25 16.86
CA LYS A 65 -2.54 7.29 18.31
C LYS A 65 -1.88 8.48 19.02
N ASN A 66 -0.75 8.95 18.49
CA ASN A 66 -0.03 10.13 18.98
C ASN A 66 -0.44 11.44 18.27
N GLY A 67 -1.56 11.46 17.54
CA GLY A 67 -2.13 12.67 16.95
C GLY A 67 -1.56 13.07 15.60
N ALA A 68 -0.92 12.17 14.86
CA ALA A 68 -0.47 12.48 13.49
C ALA A 68 -1.66 12.88 12.60
N PRO A 69 -1.53 13.93 11.76
CA PRO A 69 -2.64 14.56 11.06
C PRO A 69 -3.03 13.85 9.76
N TYR A 70 -2.92 12.54 9.71
CA TYR A 70 -3.39 11.77 8.56
C TYR A 70 -4.91 11.77 8.49
N GLN A 71 -5.46 11.91 7.30
CA GLN A 71 -6.89 11.89 7.05
C GLN A 71 -7.40 10.50 6.65
N VAL A 72 -6.53 9.68 6.06
CA VAL A 72 -6.84 8.32 5.61
C VAL A 72 -5.67 7.40 5.93
N LEU A 73 -5.95 6.16 6.31
CA LEU A 73 -4.97 5.08 6.37
C LEU A 73 -5.32 3.98 5.37
N PHE A 74 -4.42 3.69 4.44
CA PHE A 74 -4.39 2.47 3.63
C PHE A 74 -3.48 1.45 4.31
N ALA A 75 -4.06 0.55 5.07
CA ALA A 75 -3.34 -0.47 5.84
C ALA A 75 -3.04 -1.71 4.99
N ALA A 76 -2.04 -2.50 5.38
CA ALA A 76 -1.77 -3.81 4.79
C ALA A 76 -2.44 -4.97 5.54
N ASP A 77 -3.35 -4.68 6.47
CA ASP A 77 -4.18 -5.63 7.18
C ASP A 77 -5.57 -5.04 7.46
N ALA A 78 -6.51 -5.88 7.92
CA ALA A 78 -7.85 -5.47 8.33
C ALA A 78 -7.95 -5.18 9.83
N LYS A 79 -7.04 -5.77 10.65
CA LYS A 79 -7.12 -5.68 12.12
C LYS A 79 -6.79 -4.28 12.64
N THR A 80 -5.81 -3.62 12.01
CA THR A 80 -5.39 -2.27 12.43
C THR A 80 -6.46 -1.21 12.16
N PRO A 81 -7.08 -1.11 10.95
CA PRO A 81 -8.22 -0.23 10.73
C PRO A 81 -9.39 -0.48 11.67
N ALA A 82 -9.75 -1.74 11.90
CA ALA A 82 -10.82 -2.09 12.85
C ALA A 82 -10.49 -1.64 14.29
N LYS A 83 -9.24 -1.79 14.72
CA LYS A 83 -8.76 -1.32 16.03
C LYS A 83 -8.82 0.21 16.12
N ILE A 84 -8.40 0.93 15.09
CA ILE A 84 -8.44 2.40 15.01
C ILE A 84 -9.88 2.90 15.20
N VAL A 85 -10.86 2.29 14.51
CA VAL A 85 -12.28 2.63 14.67
C VAL A 85 -12.73 2.34 16.10
N LYS A 86 -12.42 1.15 16.65
CA LYS A 86 -12.79 0.74 18.01
C LYS A 86 -12.24 1.68 19.08
N GLU A 87 -11.06 2.26 18.86
CA GLU A 87 -10.42 3.22 19.78
C GLU A 87 -10.90 4.67 19.56
N GLY A 88 -11.86 4.91 18.67
CA GLY A 88 -12.41 6.25 18.38
C GLY A 88 -11.46 7.17 17.59
N LEU A 89 -10.41 6.61 16.97
CA LEU A 89 -9.43 7.36 16.16
C LEU A 89 -9.82 7.43 14.67
N GLY A 90 -10.75 6.60 14.24
CA GLY A 90 -11.28 6.52 12.89
C GLY A 90 -12.78 6.69 12.84
N VAL A 91 -13.28 7.03 11.66
CA VAL A 91 -14.70 7.26 11.40
C VAL A 91 -15.42 5.91 11.24
N GLU A 92 -16.43 5.68 12.07
CA GLU A 92 -17.23 4.46 12.02
C GLU A 92 -17.89 4.27 10.64
N GLY A 93 -17.97 3.02 10.17
CA GLY A 93 -18.56 2.66 8.88
C GLY A 93 -17.67 2.94 7.66
N THR A 94 -16.47 3.52 7.83
CA THR A 94 -15.54 3.80 6.70
C THR A 94 -14.47 2.73 6.48
N ASN A 95 -14.35 1.78 7.42
CA ASN A 95 -13.41 0.67 7.29
C ASN A 95 -13.89 -0.35 6.26
N LYS A 96 -13.11 -0.56 5.19
CA LYS A 96 -13.44 -1.52 4.11
C LYS A 96 -12.21 -2.04 3.40
N ALA A 97 -12.31 -3.26 2.84
CA ALA A 97 -11.25 -3.82 2.02
C ALA A 97 -11.06 -2.99 0.73
N TYR A 98 -9.80 -2.77 0.35
CA TYR A 98 -9.44 -2.15 -0.92
C TYR A 98 -8.58 -3.06 -1.80
N ALA A 99 -7.91 -4.07 -1.23
CA ALA A 99 -7.08 -5.01 -1.97
C ALA A 99 -6.75 -6.28 -1.15
N PHE A 100 -6.36 -7.34 -1.85
CA PHE A 100 -5.76 -8.55 -1.28
C PHE A 100 -4.34 -8.72 -1.81
N GLY A 101 -3.36 -8.72 -0.92
CA GLY A 101 -1.95 -8.83 -1.28
C GLY A 101 -1.46 -10.27 -1.36
N LYS A 102 -0.30 -10.47 -2.03
CA LYS A 102 0.38 -11.77 -2.11
C LYS A 102 1.83 -11.63 -1.69
N LEU A 103 2.35 -12.65 -1.01
CA LEU A 103 3.74 -12.75 -0.59
C LEU A 103 4.58 -13.42 -1.67
N VAL A 104 5.82 -12.95 -1.85
CA VAL A 104 6.81 -13.51 -2.80
C VAL A 104 8.14 -13.68 -2.09
N LEU A 105 8.78 -14.82 -2.25
CA LEU A 105 10.22 -14.97 -2.02
C LEU A 105 10.92 -14.49 -3.29
N TRP A 106 11.72 -13.43 -3.20
CA TRP A 106 12.30 -12.75 -4.37
C TRP A 106 13.78 -12.47 -4.19
N SER A 107 14.50 -12.47 -5.31
CA SER A 107 15.91 -12.06 -5.44
C SER A 107 16.10 -11.10 -6.60
N ALA A 108 17.02 -10.14 -6.46
CA ALA A 108 17.43 -9.28 -7.58
C ALA A 108 18.20 -10.06 -8.68
N ALA A 109 18.78 -11.21 -8.33
CA ALA A 109 19.48 -12.06 -9.30
C ALA A 109 18.48 -12.85 -10.15
N PRO A 110 18.63 -12.87 -11.49
CA PRO A 110 17.82 -13.71 -12.34
C PRO A 110 18.08 -15.19 -12.05
N ASP A 111 17.09 -16.04 -12.22
CA ASP A 111 17.14 -17.50 -12.09
C ASP A 111 17.69 -18.03 -10.76
N PHE A 112 17.77 -17.18 -9.73
CA PHE A 112 18.34 -17.52 -8.43
C PHE A 112 17.34 -18.23 -7.51
N VAL A 113 16.10 -17.73 -7.39
CA VAL A 113 15.08 -18.30 -6.52
C VAL A 113 14.57 -19.61 -7.08
N LYS A 114 14.42 -20.59 -6.21
CA LYS A 114 13.82 -21.91 -6.52
C LYS A 114 12.52 -22.09 -5.74
N GLU A 115 11.55 -22.75 -6.33
CA GLU A 115 10.26 -23.11 -5.72
C GLU A 115 10.43 -24.32 -4.79
N ASP A 116 11.31 -24.18 -3.82
CA ASP A 116 11.63 -25.18 -2.79
C ASP A 116 11.72 -24.50 -1.43
N LYS A 117 10.94 -25.00 -0.46
CA LYS A 117 10.92 -24.49 0.92
C LYS A 117 12.29 -24.53 1.60
N ASN A 118 13.15 -25.48 1.23
CA ASN A 118 14.49 -25.62 1.80
C ASN A 118 15.53 -24.71 1.12
N PHE A 119 15.19 -24.08 0.01
CA PHE A 119 16.08 -23.18 -0.71
C PHE A 119 16.65 -22.08 0.18
N ILE A 120 15.81 -21.49 1.06
CA ILE A 120 16.23 -20.45 2.01
C ILE A 120 17.28 -20.90 3.02
N LEU A 121 17.40 -22.21 3.26
CA LEU A 121 18.39 -22.81 4.17
C LEU A 121 19.68 -23.19 3.45
N SER A 122 19.70 -23.20 2.12
CA SER A 122 20.86 -23.57 1.31
C SER A 122 22.08 -22.65 1.57
N ASP A 123 23.27 -23.15 1.23
CA ASP A 123 24.52 -22.37 1.34
C ASP A 123 24.58 -21.15 0.40
N LYS A 124 23.74 -21.13 -0.64
CA LYS A 124 23.61 -20.01 -1.56
C LYS A 124 22.94 -18.79 -0.92
N VAL A 125 22.12 -19.00 0.13
CA VAL A 125 21.38 -17.97 0.85
C VAL A 125 22.04 -17.72 2.20
N LYS A 126 22.81 -16.66 2.32
CA LYS A 126 23.46 -16.24 3.57
C LYS A 126 22.62 -15.28 4.38
N LYS A 127 21.82 -14.43 3.69
CA LYS A 127 20.93 -13.44 4.30
C LYS A 127 19.56 -13.46 3.64
N ILE A 128 18.53 -13.35 4.48
CA ILE A 128 17.12 -13.32 4.09
C ILE A 128 16.51 -12.01 4.60
N ALA A 129 16.07 -11.15 3.71
CA ALA A 129 15.35 -9.95 4.11
C ALA A 129 13.92 -10.30 4.52
N VAL A 130 13.51 -9.88 5.72
CA VAL A 130 12.15 -10.04 6.24
C VAL A 130 11.67 -8.75 6.88
N ALA A 131 10.39 -8.43 6.78
CA ALA A 131 9.84 -7.30 7.51
C ALA A 131 9.59 -7.69 8.98
N ASN A 132 9.67 -6.71 9.88
CA ASN A 132 9.36 -6.93 11.30
C ASN A 132 7.89 -7.39 11.45
N PRO A 133 7.62 -8.62 11.92
CA PRO A 133 6.27 -9.17 11.99
C PRO A 133 5.36 -8.43 12.98
N LYS A 134 5.95 -7.70 13.95
CA LYS A 134 5.18 -6.91 14.92
C LYS A 134 4.63 -5.61 14.32
N LEU A 135 5.18 -5.13 13.21
CA LEU A 135 4.85 -3.84 12.58
C LEU A 135 4.27 -3.99 11.18
N ALA A 136 4.65 -5.05 10.45
CA ALA A 136 4.34 -5.22 9.05
C ALA A 136 3.61 -6.53 8.77
N PRO A 137 2.38 -6.49 8.21
CA PRO A 137 1.58 -7.68 7.89
C PRO A 137 2.28 -8.66 6.95
N TYR A 138 3.06 -8.19 5.99
CA TYR A 138 3.88 -9.05 5.14
C TYR A 138 5.01 -9.77 5.90
N GLY A 139 5.52 -9.17 6.98
CA GLY A 139 6.45 -9.83 7.90
C GLY A 139 5.75 -10.96 8.65
N GLU A 140 4.54 -10.73 9.15
CA GLU A 140 3.71 -11.76 9.79
C GLU A 140 3.45 -12.92 8.81
N ALA A 141 3.08 -12.64 7.56
CA ALA A 141 2.88 -13.66 6.52
C ALA A 141 4.16 -14.47 6.22
N ALA A 142 5.32 -13.81 6.17
CA ALA A 142 6.61 -14.49 5.98
C ALA A 142 6.95 -15.44 7.14
N TYR A 143 6.71 -15.02 8.38
CA TYR A 143 6.89 -15.87 9.56
C TYR A 143 5.93 -17.05 9.57
N GLN A 144 4.65 -16.84 9.22
CA GLN A 144 3.66 -17.92 9.08
C GLN A 144 4.11 -18.93 8.01
N THR A 145 4.54 -18.47 6.85
CA THR A 145 5.06 -19.32 5.77
C THR A 145 6.22 -20.18 6.23
N MET A 146 7.24 -19.56 6.83
CA MET A 146 8.42 -20.29 7.31
C MET A 146 8.09 -21.25 8.47
N THR A 147 7.09 -20.91 9.29
CA THR A 147 6.56 -21.82 10.33
C THR A 147 5.88 -23.03 9.70
N ALA A 148 5.01 -22.82 8.70
CA ALA A 148 4.35 -23.90 7.97
C ALA A 148 5.35 -24.83 7.24
N TRP A 149 6.46 -24.25 6.76
CA TRP A 149 7.57 -25.03 6.19
C TRP A 149 8.40 -25.81 7.21
N GLY A 150 8.30 -25.47 8.51
CA GLY A 150 9.17 -26.00 9.57
C GLY A 150 10.58 -25.38 9.57
N ASN A 151 10.78 -24.27 8.87
CA ASN A 151 12.08 -23.66 8.59
C ASN A 151 12.40 -22.42 9.43
N LEU A 152 11.43 -21.81 10.11
CA LEU A 152 11.58 -20.53 10.77
C LEU A 152 12.80 -20.45 11.67
N LYS A 153 12.91 -21.38 12.63
CA LYS A 153 14.01 -21.40 13.62
C LYS A 153 15.40 -21.49 12.96
N ASN A 154 15.52 -22.26 11.86
CA ASN A 154 16.77 -22.43 11.13
C ASN A 154 17.08 -21.25 10.22
N ALA A 155 16.07 -20.50 9.78
CA ALA A 155 16.20 -19.32 8.93
C ALA A 155 16.50 -18.03 9.73
N GLU A 156 16.01 -17.91 10.97
CA GLU A 156 16.17 -16.73 11.83
C GLU A 156 17.61 -16.19 11.91
N PRO A 157 18.66 -17.02 12.06
CA PRO A 157 20.04 -16.52 12.10
C PRO A 157 20.50 -15.81 10.83
N LYS A 158 19.79 -16.01 9.71
CA LYS A 158 20.07 -15.35 8.42
C LYS A 158 19.27 -14.06 8.21
N PHE A 159 18.40 -13.66 9.15
CA PHE A 159 17.48 -12.52 8.91
C PHE A 159 18.19 -11.18 8.91
N VAL A 160 17.78 -10.37 7.94
CA VAL A 160 17.97 -8.92 7.90
C VAL A 160 16.60 -8.30 7.98
N THR A 161 16.27 -7.72 9.13
CA THR A 161 14.91 -7.24 9.40
C THR A 161 14.74 -5.79 8.98
N GLY A 162 13.75 -5.54 8.12
CA GLY A 162 13.30 -4.20 7.76
C GLY A 162 12.13 -3.74 8.63
N ASP A 163 12.07 -2.46 8.96
CA ASP A 163 10.98 -1.88 9.75
C ASP A 163 9.62 -1.92 9.01
N ASN A 164 9.67 -2.01 7.68
CA ASN A 164 8.51 -2.17 6.81
C ASN A 164 8.89 -2.97 5.56
N ILE A 165 7.88 -3.36 4.77
CA ILE A 165 8.11 -4.18 3.57
C ILE A 165 8.87 -3.42 2.46
N GLY A 166 8.82 -2.08 2.43
CA GLY A 166 9.60 -1.26 1.51
C GLY A 166 11.11 -1.35 1.82
N LYS A 167 11.49 -1.26 3.10
CA LYS A 167 12.87 -1.43 3.55
C LYS A 167 13.37 -2.86 3.30
N THR A 168 12.52 -3.86 3.55
CA THR A 168 12.80 -5.26 3.26
C THR A 168 13.11 -5.49 1.79
N PHE A 169 12.27 -4.94 0.91
CA PHE A 169 12.50 -4.97 -0.53
C PHE A 169 13.84 -4.33 -0.92
N GLN A 170 14.19 -3.18 -0.34
CA GLN A 170 15.47 -2.53 -0.62
C GLN A 170 16.66 -3.41 -0.24
N TYR A 171 16.63 -4.14 0.89
CA TYR A 171 17.70 -5.07 1.24
C TYR A 171 17.90 -6.18 0.20
N ALA A 172 16.82 -6.74 -0.32
CA ALA A 172 16.91 -7.75 -1.38
C ALA A 172 17.32 -7.13 -2.73
N LYS A 173 16.77 -5.95 -3.09
CA LYS A 173 17.04 -5.25 -4.34
C LYS A 173 18.51 -4.82 -4.49
N THR A 174 19.14 -4.42 -3.39
CA THR A 174 20.53 -3.98 -3.37
C THR A 174 21.51 -5.12 -3.05
N ALA A 175 21.03 -6.37 -3.06
CA ALA A 175 21.81 -7.57 -2.74
C ALA A 175 22.44 -7.58 -1.32
N ASN A 176 21.98 -6.72 -0.40
CA ASN A 176 22.32 -6.82 1.02
C ASN A 176 21.75 -8.10 1.68
N ALA A 177 20.72 -8.68 1.05
CA ALA A 177 20.25 -10.04 1.27
C ALA A 177 20.07 -10.72 -0.08
N GLN A 178 20.45 -12.00 -0.18
CA GLN A 178 20.31 -12.75 -1.43
C GLN A 178 18.86 -12.94 -1.83
N VAL A 179 17.97 -13.08 -0.85
CA VAL A 179 16.52 -13.19 -1.04
C VAL A 179 15.80 -12.35 -0.01
N GLY A 180 14.55 -11.99 -0.32
CA GLY A 180 13.64 -11.34 0.61
C GLY A 180 12.22 -11.85 0.46
N PHE A 181 11.50 -11.97 1.57
CA PHE A 181 10.05 -12.08 1.55
C PHE A 181 9.46 -10.69 1.34
N VAL A 182 8.94 -10.44 0.14
CA VAL A 182 8.48 -9.13 -0.32
C VAL A 182 7.00 -9.18 -0.75
N ALA A 183 6.37 -8.02 -0.93
CA ALA A 183 5.04 -7.96 -1.52
C ALA A 183 5.12 -8.17 -3.05
N LEU A 184 4.20 -8.95 -3.62
CA LEU A 184 4.14 -9.15 -5.07
C LEU A 184 4.13 -7.82 -5.82
N SER A 185 3.39 -6.84 -5.35
CA SER A 185 3.29 -5.50 -5.91
C SER A 185 4.60 -4.72 -6.05
N GLN A 186 5.66 -5.14 -5.37
CA GLN A 186 6.97 -4.48 -5.45
C GLN A 186 7.82 -5.00 -6.63
N VAL A 187 7.46 -6.16 -7.16
CA VAL A 187 8.25 -6.89 -8.15
C VAL A 187 7.44 -7.38 -9.36
N PHE A 188 6.18 -7.02 -9.44
CA PHE A 188 5.24 -7.50 -10.45
C PHE A 188 4.43 -6.36 -11.04
N LYS A 189 4.25 -6.39 -12.35
CA LYS A 189 3.40 -5.47 -13.11
C LYS A 189 2.91 -6.18 -14.38
N ASP A 190 1.64 -5.96 -14.71
CA ASP A 190 1.02 -6.42 -15.95
C ASP A 190 1.27 -7.91 -16.25
N GLY A 191 1.05 -8.78 -15.26
CA GLY A 191 1.10 -10.24 -15.41
C GLY A 191 2.49 -10.87 -15.28
N LYS A 192 3.57 -10.09 -15.03
CA LYS A 192 4.95 -10.61 -14.99
C LYS A 192 5.81 -9.97 -13.91
N MET A 193 6.85 -10.68 -13.48
CA MET A 193 7.92 -10.12 -12.68
C MET A 193 8.65 -9.03 -13.47
N THR A 194 8.90 -7.88 -12.83
CA THR A 194 9.56 -6.73 -13.46
C THR A 194 11.09 -6.85 -13.48
N SER A 195 11.64 -7.65 -12.57
CA SER A 195 13.09 -7.91 -12.47
C SER A 195 13.38 -9.12 -11.58
N GLY A 196 14.61 -9.63 -11.64
CA GLY A 196 15.11 -10.70 -10.79
C GLY A 196 14.39 -12.03 -10.99
N SER A 197 14.31 -12.82 -9.94
CA SER A 197 13.59 -14.08 -9.90
C SER A 197 12.76 -14.19 -8.61
N GLY A 198 11.64 -14.88 -8.65
CA GLY A 198 10.76 -14.99 -7.49
C GLY A 198 9.84 -16.20 -7.53
N TRP A 199 9.45 -16.63 -6.34
CA TRP A 199 8.45 -17.65 -6.10
C TRP A 199 7.27 -17.02 -5.37
N ILE A 200 6.12 -16.96 -6.04
CA ILE A 200 4.87 -16.52 -5.40
C ILE A 200 4.48 -17.59 -4.38
N ILE A 201 4.48 -17.21 -3.12
CA ILE A 201 4.19 -18.12 -2.02
C ILE A 201 2.73 -18.59 -2.08
N PRO A 202 2.46 -19.89 -2.01
CA PRO A 202 1.10 -20.42 -1.95
C PRO A 202 0.31 -19.79 -0.80
N THR A 203 -0.91 -19.35 -1.09
CA THR A 203 -1.73 -18.55 -0.16
C THR A 203 -2.31 -19.32 1.02
N ASP A 204 -2.25 -20.64 1.00
CA ASP A 204 -2.60 -21.55 2.10
C ASP A 204 -1.53 -21.63 3.21
N LEU A 205 -0.32 -21.09 2.97
CA LEU A 205 0.78 -21.09 3.93
C LEU A 205 0.76 -19.90 4.90
N TYR A 206 -0.11 -18.92 4.68
CA TYR A 206 -0.25 -17.73 5.53
C TYR A 206 -1.69 -17.21 5.50
N GLN A 207 -2.06 -16.44 6.50
CA GLN A 207 -3.38 -15.82 6.55
C GLN A 207 -3.55 -14.82 5.38
N PRO A 208 -4.75 -14.73 4.76
CA PRO A 208 -5.00 -13.77 3.69
C PRO A 208 -4.55 -12.35 4.06
N ILE A 209 -3.74 -11.74 3.20
CA ILE A 209 -3.29 -10.36 3.39
C ILE A 209 -4.39 -9.43 2.87
N ARG A 210 -5.53 -9.42 3.56
CA ARG A 210 -6.62 -8.49 3.32
C ARG A 210 -6.20 -7.11 3.80
N GLN A 211 -6.31 -6.12 2.92
CA GLN A 211 -5.88 -4.75 3.17
C GLN A 211 -7.09 -3.83 3.22
N ASP A 212 -7.27 -3.18 4.35
CA ASP A 212 -8.40 -2.28 4.58
C ASP A 212 -7.94 -0.81 4.60
N VAL A 213 -8.81 0.05 4.10
CA VAL A 213 -8.71 1.51 4.23
C VAL A 213 -9.67 1.98 5.33
N VAL A 214 -9.30 3.06 6.02
CA VAL A 214 -10.17 3.73 6.99
C VAL A 214 -9.97 5.25 6.94
N VAL A 215 -11.06 6.01 7.05
CA VAL A 215 -11.00 7.46 7.27
C VAL A 215 -10.67 7.72 8.73
N LEU A 216 -9.68 8.58 8.97
CA LEU A 216 -9.28 9.00 10.31
C LEU A 216 -10.05 10.27 10.73
N ASN A 217 -10.09 10.57 12.03
CA ASN A 217 -10.81 11.72 12.54
C ASN A 217 -10.46 13.06 11.86
N PRO A 218 -9.18 13.36 11.50
CA PRO A 218 -8.86 14.57 10.73
C PRO A 218 -9.50 14.62 9.33
N GLY A 219 -9.90 13.49 8.77
CA GLY A 219 -10.59 13.40 7.47
C GLY A 219 -12.11 13.34 7.56
N LYS A 220 -12.68 13.35 8.78
CA LYS A 220 -14.13 13.24 8.99
C LYS A 220 -14.89 14.39 8.33
N GLY A 221 -15.85 14.03 7.46
CA GLY A 221 -16.69 15.02 6.74
C GLY A 221 -15.96 15.76 5.61
N ASN A 222 -14.70 15.46 5.35
CA ASN A 222 -13.97 16.04 4.23
C ASN A 222 -14.45 15.41 2.91
N LYS A 223 -14.99 16.24 2.03
CA LYS A 223 -15.56 15.81 0.75
C LYS A 223 -14.49 15.24 -0.19
N GLU A 224 -13.32 15.84 -0.23
CA GLU A 224 -12.22 15.45 -1.10
C GLU A 224 -11.67 14.07 -0.69
N VAL A 225 -11.64 13.77 0.62
CA VAL A 225 -11.31 12.43 1.14
C VAL A 225 -12.35 11.41 0.67
N ALA A 226 -13.64 11.73 0.78
CA ALA A 226 -14.71 10.83 0.32
C ALA A 226 -14.65 10.60 -1.20
N ASP A 227 -14.40 11.64 -1.98
CA ASP A 227 -14.27 11.57 -3.44
C ASP A 227 -13.03 10.72 -3.85
N PHE A 228 -11.90 10.89 -3.17
CA PHE A 228 -10.71 10.06 -3.42
C PHE A 228 -10.96 8.58 -3.12
N LEU A 229 -11.57 8.27 -1.98
CA LEU A 229 -11.91 6.88 -1.65
C LEU A 229 -12.89 6.27 -2.64
N LYS A 230 -13.90 7.04 -3.08
CA LYS A 230 -14.83 6.63 -4.13
C LYS A 230 -14.10 6.39 -5.44
N PHE A 231 -13.16 7.28 -5.84
CA PHE A 231 -12.33 7.08 -7.03
C PHE A 231 -11.57 5.76 -6.97
N VAL A 232 -10.86 5.47 -5.87
CA VAL A 232 -10.11 4.20 -5.71
C VAL A 232 -11.04 2.99 -5.80
N GLU A 233 -12.25 3.07 -5.22
CA GLU A 233 -13.21 1.97 -5.15
C GLU A 233 -13.97 1.72 -6.45
N THR A 234 -14.33 2.78 -7.19
CA THR A 234 -15.31 2.66 -8.29
C THR A 234 -14.75 2.98 -9.67
N ASN A 235 -13.62 3.70 -9.77
CA ASN A 235 -13.04 4.03 -11.06
C ASN A 235 -12.43 2.78 -11.73
N PRO A 236 -12.89 2.39 -12.94
CA PRO A 236 -12.42 1.15 -13.58
C PRO A 236 -10.90 1.16 -13.89
N GLN A 237 -10.34 2.33 -14.19
CA GLN A 237 -8.90 2.46 -14.47
C GLN A 237 -8.09 2.32 -13.18
N ALA A 238 -8.57 2.86 -12.05
CA ALA A 238 -7.96 2.69 -10.74
C ALA A 238 -7.95 1.21 -10.33
N LYS A 239 -9.06 0.49 -10.50
CA LYS A 239 -9.14 -0.95 -10.25
C LYS A 239 -8.15 -1.73 -11.11
N LYS A 240 -8.18 -1.53 -12.44
CA LYS A 240 -7.25 -2.18 -13.37
C LYS A 240 -5.80 -1.89 -13.02
N LEU A 241 -5.49 -0.68 -12.56
CA LEU A 241 -4.17 -0.32 -12.09
C LEU A 241 -3.76 -1.16 -10.87
N ILE A 242 -4.62 -1.27 -9.85
CA ILE A 242 -4.35 -2.07 -8.64
C ILE A 242 -4.13 -3.54 -9.02
N GLU A 243 -5.01 -4.12 -9.84
CA GLU A 243 -4.86 -5.50 -10.33
C GLU A 243 -3.57 -5.73 -11.11
N SER A 244 -3.11 -4.72 -11.91
CA SER A 244 -1.88 -4.83 -12.69
C SER A 244 -0.63 -5.04 -11.82
N TYR A 245 -0.69 -4.66 -10.54
CA TYR A 245 0.35 -4.92 -9.53
C TYR A 245 0.20 -6.27 -8.81
N GLY A 246 -0.72 -7.14 -9.28
CA GLY A 246 -0.93 -8.48 -8.74
C GLY A 246 -1.82 -8.55 -7.51
N TYR A 247 -2.52 -7.47 -7.16
CA TYR A 247 -3.55 -7.49 -6.11
C TYR A 247 -4.82 -8.20 -6.59
N GLY A 248 -5.51 -8.87 -5.66
CA GLY A 248 -6.93 -9.20 -5.79
C GLY A 248 -7.80 -8.03 -5.31
N LEU A 249 -9.00 -7.89 -5.85
CA LEU A 249 -10.02 -6.94 -5.43
C LEU A 249 -11.27 -7.66 -4.92
#